data_4559dfcdf34959c96ad70f3c307912b5
#
_entry.id   4559dfcdf34959c96ad70f3c307912b5
#
_cell.length_a   1.000
_cell.length_b   1.000
_cell.length_c   1.000
_cell.angle_alpha   90.00
_cell.angle_beta   90.00
_cell.angle_gamma   90.00
#
_symmetry.space_group_name_H-M   'P 1'
#
loop_
_entity.id
_entity.type
_entity.pdbx_description
1 polymer ?
#
loop_
_entity_poly.entity_id
_entity_poly.type
_entity_poly.pdbx_seq_one_letter_code
_entity_poly.pdbx_strand_id
1 'polypeptide(L)'
;MSIVQTDVPMTYGLCHETIEKIVEAYPVCSSRCIGTTAFGREIEAMAIGSGDRTVLFTAAHHANEWITATVLLKFAEELSRAILEKGQVYGIPANLFEENCQIFLVPMVDPDGVDLVTGGIAQGSIQWEQAKRLSNNCPSVPFPNGWKANLLGVDLNLQYPAGWLQAREIKFSQGYTRPGPRDYVGKAPLTQRESRALADFTNYLDPALILAYHTQGEQIYWKYDDIDVPGALALGQEFARLSGYSLEETPYASGFAGYKDWFIKVWRRPGFTIEAGLGENPLPISQFDTIYAKNLGILTTAALGLPA
;
A
#
# COMPACT_ATOMS: atom_id res chain seq x y z
N MET A 1 -16.85 -7.42 19.20
CA MET A 1 -17.20 -6.51 18.09
C MET A 1 -15.96 -6.25 17.26
N SER A 2 -16.07 -6.02 15.95
CA SER A 2 -14.92 -5.62 15.12
C SER A 2 -14.48 -4.20 15.46
N ILE A 3 -13.18 -3.97 15.54
CA ILE A 3 -12.59 -2.65 15.73
C ILE A 3 -12.59 -1.90 14.39
N VAL A 4 -12.18 -2.60 13.32
CA VAL A 4 -12.12 -2.03 11.97
C VAL A 4 -13.51 -1.83 11.41
N GLN A 5 -13.84 -0.60 11.01
CA GLN A 5 -15.06 -0.26 10.29
C GLN A 5 -14.85 -0.56 8.81
N THR A 6 -15.70 -1.40 8.23
CA THR A 6 -15.59 -1.87 6.85
C THR A 6 -16.69 -1.36 5.94
N ASP A 7 -17.48 -0.41 6.40
CA ASP A 7 -18.66 0.16 5.73
C ASP A 7 -18.57 1.68 5.49
N VAL A 8 -17.42 2.28 5.84
CA VAL A 8 -17.16 3.71 5.66
C VAL A 8 -15.80 3.93 4.99
N PRO A 9 -15.60 5.07 4.29
CA PRO A 9 -14.29 5.45 3.77
C PRO A 9 -13.24 5.58 4.87
N MET A 10 -12.05 5.03 4.63
CA MET A 10 -10.93 5.10 5.57
C MET A 10 -10.23 6.45 5.46
N THR A 11 -10.54 7.38 6.36
CA THR A 11 -9.81 8.64 6.52
C THR A 11 -8.53 8.42 7.32
N TYR A 12 -7.60 9.40 7.31
CA TYR A 12 -6.42 9.34 8.18
C TYR A 12 -6.80 9.26 9.66
N GLY A 13 -7.74 10.10 10.11
CA GLY A 13 -8.17 10.08 11.51
C GLY A 13 -8.76 8.73 11.94
N LEU A 14 -9.57 8.11 11.09
CA LEU A 14 -10.13 6.77 11.36
C LEU A 14 -9.04 5.70 11.33
N CYS A 15 -8.06 5.79 10.43
CA CYS A 15 -6.93 4.88 10.37
C CYS A 15 -6.10 4.92 11.65
N HIS A 16 -5.72 6.11 12.08
CA HIS A 16 -4.96 6.36 13.32
C HIS A 16 -5.69 5.81 14.55
N GLU A 17 -6.95 6.19 14.74
CA GLU A 17 -7.79 5.70 15.85
C GLU A 17 -7.95 4.17 15.82
N THR A 18 -8.06 3.58 14.64
CA THR A 18 -8.17 2.13 14.47
C THR A 18 -6.87 1.42 14.86
N ILE A 19 -5.71 1.96 14.48
CA ILE A 19 -4.39 1.45 14.89
C ILE A 19 -4.25 1.47 16.42
N GLU A 20 -4.58 2.61 17.05
CA GLU A 20 -4.52 2.75 18.50
C GLU A 20 -5.39 1.69 19.21
N LYS A 21 -6.63 1.52 18.75
CA LYS A 21 -7.57 0.53 19.33
C LYS A 21 -7.08 -0.92 19.16
N ILE A 22 -6.49 -1.25 17.98
CA ILE A 22 -5.94 -2.60 17.75
C ILE A 22 -4.77 -2.85 18.68
N VAL A 23 -3.84 -1.90 18.82
CA VAL A 23 -2.67 -2.01 19.71
C VAL A 23 -3.10 -2.10 21.17
N GLU A 24 -4.11 -1.35 21.61
CA GLU A 24 -4.67 -1.42 22.95
C GLU A 24 -5.32 -2.78 23.24
N ALA A 25 -6.06 -3.32 22.27
CA ALA A 25 -6.80 -4.57 22.42
C ALA A 25 -5.92 -5.83 22.33
N TYR A 26 -4.83 -5.78 21.57
CA TYR A 26 -4.02 -6.95 21.25
C TYR A 26 -2.54 -6.75 21.54
N PRO A 27 -2.01 -7.24 22.67
CA PRO A 27 -0.61 -7.05 23.08
C PRO A 27 0.45 -7.61 22.10
N VAL A 28 0.05 -8.51 21.20
CA VAL A 28 0.91 -9.05 20.14
C VAL A 28 1.18 -8.00 19.03
N CYS A 29 0.39 -6.94 18.99
CA CYS A 29 0.50 -5.85 18.03
C CYS A 29 1.14 -4.62 18.68
N SER A 30 2.01 -3.95 17.94
CA SER A 30 2.57 -2.65 18.30
C SER A 30 2.51 -1.69 17.12
N SER A 31 2.62 -0.39 17.36
CA SER A 31 2.72 0.62 16.31
C SER A 31 3.86 1.59 16.55
N ARG A 32 4.31 2.24 15.49
CA ARG A 32 5.28 3.35 15.52
C ARG A 32 5.07 4.31 14.37
N CYS A 33 5.37 5.56 14.58
CA CYS A 33 5.55 6.54 13.51
C CYS A 33 6.88 6.27 12.79
N ILE A 34 6.82 6.12 11.45
CA ILE A 34 8.02 5.95 10.59
C ILE A 34 8.40 7.24 9.86
N GLY A 35 7.57 8.25 9.91
CA GLY A 35 7.79 9.54 9.29
C GLY A 35 6.56 10.43 9.35
N THR A 36 6.69 11.64 8.82
CA THR A 36 5.58 12.61 8.76
C THR A 36 5.49 13.20 7.36
N THR A 37 4.26 13.47 6.92
CA THR A 37 4.00 14.16 5.66
C THR A 37 4.44 15.62 5.69
N ALA A 38 4.32 16.31 4.56
CA ALA A 38 4.58 17.75 4.48
C ALA A 38 3.60 18.58 5.33
N PHE A 39 2.41 18.03 5.64
CA PHE A 39 1.37 18.70 6.43
C PHE A 39 1.27 18.18 7.87
N GLY A 40 2.25 17.36 8.29
CA GLY A 40 2.44 16.97 9.69
C GLY A 40 1.63 15.73 10.12
N ARG A 41 0.97 15.02 9.20
CA ARG A 41 0.36 13.72 9.52
C ARG A 41 1.41 12.64 9.68
N GLU A 42 1.25 11.77 10.64
CA GLU A 42 2.13 10.63 10.85
C GLU A 42 1.89 9.55 9.80
N ILE A 43 2.98 8.90 9.39
CA ILE A 43 2.96 7.66 8.61
C ILE A 43 3.25 6.55 9.60
N GLU A 44 2.25 5.70 9.84
CA GLU A 44 2.31 4.71 10.91
C GLU A 44 2.59 3.33 10.36
N ALA A 45 3.42 2.59 11.08
CA ALA A 45 3.66 1.17 10.86
C ALA A 45 3.21 0.37 12.08
N MET A 46 2.49 -0.73 11.84
CA MET A 46 2.14 -1.74 12.82
C MET A 46 3.11 -2.91 12.70
N ALA A 47 3.33 -3.64 13.81
CA ALA A 47 4.10 -4.87 13.83
C ALA A 47 3.34 -5.95 14.59
N ILE A 48 3.31 -7.19 14.04
CA ILE A 48 2.65 -8.36 14.62
C ILE A 48 3.62 -9.54 14.55
N GLY A 49 3.76 -10.26 15.66
CA GLY A 49 4.65 -11.42 15.80
C GLY A 49 6.10 -11.06 16.07
N SER A 50 6.91 -12.07 16.35
CA SER A 50 8.31 -11.93 16.80
C SER A 50 9.27 -12.93 16.16
N GLY A 51 8.83 -13.65 15.11
CA GLY A 51 9.65 -14.63 14.41
C GLY A 51 10.73 -14.00 13.52
N ASP A 52 11.59 -14.84 12.99
CA ASP A 52 12.78 -14.42 12.23
C ASP A 52 12.48 -13.91 10.81
N ARG A 53 11.33 -14.30 10.23
CA ARG A 53 10.95 -13.88 8.89
C ARG A 53 10.28 -12.52 8.90
N THR A 54 10.99 -11.49 8.53
CA THR A 54 10.42 -10.13 8.38
C THR A 54 9.76 -9.96 7.02
N VAL A 55 8.50 -9.49 7.00
CA VAL A 55 7.76 -9.10 5.78
C VAL A 55 7.12 -7.73 5.97
N LEU A 56 6.96 -6.99 4.86
CA LEU A 56 6.39 -5.64 4.90
C LEU A 56 5.25 -5.49 3.88
N PHE A 57 4.06 -5.18 4.36
CA PHE A 57 2.88 -4.92 3.53
C PHE A 57 2.49 -3.45 3.63
N THR A 58 2.25 -2.83 2.49
CA THR A 58 1.93 -1.40 2.39
C THR A 58 0.64 -1.18 1.63
N ALA A 59 -0.08 -0.12 1.93
CA ALA A 59 -1.31 0.23 1.26
C ALA A 59 -1.46 1.76 1.12
N ALA A 60 -2.44 2.18 0.33
CA ALA A 60 -2.76 3.58 0.09
C ALA A 60 -1.52 4.44 -0.24
N HIS A 61 -0.66 3.96 -1.16
CA HIS A 61 0.35 4.79 -1.82
C HIS A 61 -0.30 5.89 -2.66
N HIS A 62 -1.52 5.63 -3.12
CA HIS A 62 -2.33 6.58 -3.87
C HIS A 62 -3.57 6.94 -3.07
N ALA A 63 -3.90 8.22 -3.11
CA ALA A 63 -4.96 8.83 -2.34
C ALA A 63 -6.36 8.20 -2.55
N ASN A 64 -6.70 7.91 -3.80
CA ASN A 64 -8.01 7.33 -4.16
C ASN A 64 -8.08 5.80 -4.05
N GLU A 65 -7.04 5.18 -3.49
CA GLU A 65 -6.97 3.73 -3.27
C GLU A 65 -7.10 3.37 -1.77
N TRP A 66 -7.75 4.24 -1.00
CA TRP A 66 -7.90 4.18 0.47
C TRP A 66 -8.53 2.88 1.00
N ILE A 67 -9.33 2.16 0.19
CA ILE A 67 -9.92 0.88 0.57
C ILE A 67 -8.85 -0.17 0.92
N THR A 68 -7.65 -0.06 0.35
CA THR A 68 -6.52 -0.95 0.64
C THR A 68 -6.00 -0.81 2.06
N ALA A 69 -6.12 0.38 2.67
CA ALA A 69 -5.81 0.59 4.08
C ALA A 69 -6.75 -0.23 4.99
N THR A 70 -8.04 -0.25 4.66
CA THR A 70 -9.03 -1.06 5.39
C THR A 70 -8.69 -2.56 5.31
N VAL A 71 -8.18 -3.05 4.16
CA VAL A 71 -7.75 -4.45 3.98
C VAL A 71 -6.62 -4.80 4.95
N LEU A 72 -5.57 -3.98 5.04
CA LEU A 72 -4.45 -4.24 5.94
C LEU A 72 -4.83 -4.11 7.41
N LEU A 73 -5.64 -3.12 7.77
CA LEU A 73 -6.12 -2.96 9.15
C LEU A 73 -6.99 -4.16 9.57
N LYS A 74 -7.86 -4.64 8.68
CA LYS A 74 -8.71 -5.80 8.95
C LYS A 74 -7.89 -7.07 9.13
N PHE A 75 -6.87 -7.26 8.32
CA PHE A 75 -5.92 -8.37 8.50
C PHE A 75 -5.18 -8.27 9.84
N ALA A 76 -4.71 -7.07 10.22
CA ALA A 76 -4.06 -6.83 11.51
C ALA A 76 -4.98 -7.21 12.69
N GLU A 77 -6.23 -6.74 12.67
CA GLU A 77 -7.21 -7.08 13.70
C GLU A 77 -7.46 -8.59 13.79
N GLU A 78 -7.75 -9.23 12.66
CA GLU A 78 -8.09 -10.66 12.63
C GLU A 78 -6.93 -11.54 13.06
N LEU A 79 -5.72 -11.26 12.58
CA LEU A 79 -4.54 -12.01 12.95
C LEU A 79 -4.21 -11.84 14.44
N SER A 80 -4.21 -10.59 14.94
CA SER A 80 -3.91 -10.31 16.35
C SER A 80 -4.92 -10.96 17.29
N ARG A 81 -6.20 -10.90 16.93
CA ARG A 81 -7.25 -11.58 17.68
C ARG A 81 -7.08 -13.10 17.66
N ALA A 82 -6.82 -13.68 16.49
CA ALA A 82 -6.63 -15.11 16.35
C ALA A 82 -5.41 -15.62 17.14
N ILE A 83 -4.32 -14.86 17.23
CA ILE A 83 -3.17 -15.18 18.08
C ILE A 83 -3.59 -15.19 19.55
N LEU A 84 -4.28 -14.15 20.02
CA LEU A 84 -4.75 -14.04 21.41
C LEU A 84 -5.70 -15.18 21.79
N GLU A 85 -6.62 -15.54 20.91
CA GLU A 85 -7.64 -16.57 21.11
C GLU A 85 -7.14 -17.98 20.77
N LYS A 86 -5.88 -18.16 20.35
CA LYS A 86 -5.28 -19.42 19.86
C LYS A 86 -6.11 -20.06 18.74
N GLY A 87 -6.64 -19.21 17.85
CA GLY A 87 -7.49 -19.59 16.74
C GLY A 87 -6.70 -19.78 15.45
N GLN A 88 -7.38 -19.57 14.33
CA GLN A 88 -6.85 -19.71 12.98
C GLN A 88 -7.18 -18.48 12.12
N VAL A 89 -6.30 -18.19 11.15
CA VAL A 89 -6.56 -17.25 10.06
C VAL A 89 -6.40 -18.02 8.74
N TYR A 90 -7.41 -17.96 7.89
CA TYR A 90 -7.43 -18.71 6.62
C TYR A 90 -7.14 -20.22 6.77
N GLY A 91 -7.65 -20.82 7.86
CA GLY A 91 -7.41 -22.24 8.18
C GLY A 91 -6.01 -22.56 8.72
N ILE A 92 -5.15 -21.57 8.92
CA ILE A 92 -3.79 -21.73 9.42
C ILE A 92 -3.75 -21.34 10.91
N PRO A 93 -3.19 -22.18 11.80
CA PRO A 93 -3.02 -21.84 13.22
C PRO A 93 -2.26 -20.52 13.41
N ALA A 94 -2.85 -19.60 14.20
CA ALA A 94 -2.35 -18.23 14.30
C ALA A 94 -0.98 -18.14 15.02
N ASN A 95 -0.65 -19.08 15.89
CA ASN A 95 0.67 -19.15 16.52
C ASN A 95 1.82 -19.32 15.52
N LEU A 96 1.57 -19.93 14.34
CA LEU A 96 2.61 -20.06 13.32
C LEU A 96 3.05 -18.71 12.76
N PHE A 97 2.15 -17.73 12.69
CA PHE A 97 2.51 -16.37 12.30
C PHE A 97 3.32 -15.67 13.40
N GLU A 98 2.89 -15.80 14.67
CA GLU A 98 3.56 -15.17 15.78
C GLU A 98 5.00 -15.68 15.96
N GLU A 99 5.18 -17.01 15.86
CA GLU A 99 6.46 -17.69 16.12
C GLU A 99 7.45 -17.60 14.96
N ASN A 100 6.96 -17.56 13.71
CA ASN A 100 7.83 -17.63 12.53
C ASN A 100 8.00 -16.30 11.80
N CYS A 101 7.08 -15.34 12.01
CA CYS A 101 7.06 -14.10 11.26
C CYS A 101 7.13 -12.87 12.16
N GLN A 102 7.69 -11.80 11.61
CA GLN A 102 7.49 -10.43 12.05
C GLN A 102 6.85 -9.67 10.88
N ILE A 103 5.54 -9.44 10.98
CA ILE A 103 4.74 -8.85 9.91
C ILE A 103 4.60 -7.37 10.19
N PHE A 104 5.18 -6.54 9.32
CA PHE A 104 5.01 -5.09 9.36
C PHE A 104 3.94 -4.66 8.36
N LEU A 105 3.08 -3.74 8.78
CA LEU A 105 2.01 -3.18 7.98
C LEU A 105 2.11 -1.66 7.98
N VAL A 106 2.12 -1.02 6.82
CA VAL A 106 1.95 0.44 6.67
C VAL A 106 0.63 0.67 5.94
N PRO A 107 -0.49 0.81 6.70
CA PRO A 107 -1.81 0.85 6.12
C PRO A 107 -2.06 2.07 5.22
N MET A 108 -1.40 3.20 5.49
CA MET A 108 -1.65 4.44 4.77
C MET A 108 -0.34 5.18 4.52
N VAL A 109 0.19 5.05 3.29
CA VAL A 109 1.43 5.71 2.87
C VAL A 109 1.19 7.18 2.55
N ASP A 110 0.02 7.53 2.00
CA ASP A 110 -0.37 8.91 1.61
C ASP A 110 -1.55 9.45 2.45
N PRO A 111 -1.37 9.74 3.74
CA PRO A 111 -2.48 10.17 4.60
C PRO A 111 -3.08 11.53 4.20
N ASP A 112 -2.28 12.46 3.64
CA ASP A 112 -2.79 13.76 3.21
C ASP A 112 -3.66 13.65 1.95
N GLY A 113 -3.21 12.86 0.97
CA GLY A 113 -3.97 12.62 -0.25
C GLY A 113 -5.25 11.84 0.02
N VAL A 114 -5.19 10.83 0.88
CA VAL A 114 -6.37 10.05 1.30
C VAL A 114 -7.42 10.98 1.93
N ASP A 115 -7.04 11.87 2.84
CA ASP A 115 -7.97 12.81 3.46
C ASP A 115 -8.57 13.81 2.47
N LEU A 116 -7.83 14.19 1.41
CA LEU A 116 -8.40 15.01 0.35
C LEU A 116 -9.56 14.28 -0.36
N VAL A 117 -9.37 13.00 -0.67
CA VAL A 117 -10.36 12.19 -1.41
C VAL A 117 -11.54 11.78 -0.52
N THR A 118 -11.27 11.43 0.74
CA THR A 118 -12.28 10.91 1.67
C THR A 118 -13.03 12.00 2.46
N GLY A 119 -12.64 13.27 2.28
CA GLY A 119 -13.29 14.40 2.95
C GLY A 119 -12.71 14.76 4.33
N GLY A 120 -11.60 14.14 4.72
CA GLY A 120 -10.86 14.51 5.94
C GLY A 120 -10.22 15.90 5.85
N ILE A 121 -9.99 16.43 4.63
CA ILE A 121 -9.63 17.82 4.39
C ILE A 121 -10.88 18.63 4.04
N ALA A 122 -11.20 19.63 4.87
CA ALA A 122 -12.39 20.46 4.68
C ALA A 122 -12.32 21.25 3.36
N GLN A 123 -13.41 21.23 2.62
CA GLN A 123 -13.59 22.07 1.42
C GLN A 123 -13.40 23.55 1.77
N GLY A 124 -12.62 24.27 0.94
CA GLY A 124 -12.29 25.66 1.16
C GLY A 124 -11.12 25.92 2.12
N SER A 125 -10.56 24.88 2.75
CA SER A 125 -9.30 25.01 3.50
C SER A 125 -8.13 25.35 2.57
N ILE A 126 -7.03 25.83 3.14
CA ILE A 126 -5.82 26.17 2.38
C ILE A 126 -5.31 24.96 1.58
N GLN A 127 -5.28 23.80 2.21
CA GLN A 127 -4.84 22.55 1.60
C GLN A 127 -5.76 22.13 0.45
N TRP A 128 -7.07 22.19 0.65
CA TRP A 128 -8.04 21.86 -0.38
C TRP A 128 -7.94 22.80 -1.59
N GLU A 129 -7.85 24.12 -1.35
CA GLU A 129 -7.68 25.12 -2.42
C GLU A 129 -6.35 24.97 -3.16
N GLN A 130 -5.29 24.57 -2.47
CA GLN A 130 -4.01 24.23 -3.11
C GLN A 130 -4.16 23.04 -4.06
N ALA A 131 -4.74 21.94 -3.58
CA ALA A 131 -4.97 20.75 -4.41
C ALA A 131 -5.88 21.07 -5.60
N LYS A 132 -6.96 21.85 -5.39
CA LYS A 132 -7.86 22.29 -6.45
C LYS A 132 -7.15 23.14 -7.52
N ARG A 133 -6.21 24.01 -7.14
CA ARG A 133 -5.40 24.72 -8.14
C ARG A 133 -4.50 23.78 -8.94
N LEU A 134 -3.89 22.77 -8.29
CA LEU A 134 -3.05 21.79 -8.96
C LEU A 134 -3.87 20.88 -9.90
N SER A 135 -5.14 20.59 -9.59
CA SER A 135 -6.00 19.76 -10.44
C SER A 135 -6.24 20.38 -11.83
N ASN A 136 -6.12 21.70 -11.97
CA ASN A 136 -6.19 22.38 -13.26
C ASN A 136 -5.09 21.97 -14.24
N ASN A 137 -4.01 21.32 -13.76
CA ASN A 137 -2.97 20.78 -14.61
C ASN A 137 -3.38 19.48 -15.32
N CYS A 138 -4.46 18.82 -14.87
CA CYS A 138 -5.07 17.63 -15.50
C CYS A 138 -6.60 17.74 -15.39
N PRO A 139 -7.25 18.62 -16.17
CA PRO A 139 -8.68 18.93 -16.00
C PRO A 139 -9.63 17.77 -16.33
N SER A 140 -9.12 16.73 -16.99
CA SER A 140 -9.89 15.49 -17.26
C SER A 140 -10.00 14.58 -16.04
N VAL A 141 -9.21 14.82 -14.97
CA VAL A 141 -9.26 14.03 -13.73
C VAL A 141 -10.30 14.63 -12.78
N PRO A 142 -11.33 13.89 -12.38
CA PRO A 142 -12.35 14.38 -11.46
C PRO A 142 -11.76 14.80 -10.12
N PHE A 143 -12.05 16.01 -9.66
CA PHE A 143 -11.56 16.49 -8.36
C PHE A 143 -12.68 16.49 -7.31
N PRO A 144 -12.43 16.00 -6.07
CA PRO A 144 -11.19 15.39 -5.59
C PRO A 144 -11.09 13.87 -5.88
N ASN A 145 -12.15 13.20 -6.29
CA ASN A 145 -12.25 11.73 -6.34
C ASN A 145 -11.17 11.05 -7.21
N GLY A 146 -10.77 11.66 -8.31
CA GLY A 146 -9.72 11.13 -9.17
C GLY A 146 -8.29 11.44 -8.70
N TRP A 147 -8.14 12.12 -7.54
CA TRP A 147 -6.83 12.49 -7.01
C TRP A 147 -6.05 11.26 -6.54
N LYS A 148 -4.90 11.01 -7.15
CA LYS A 148 -4.03 9.85 -6.91
C LYS A 148 -2.74 10.22 -6.17
N ALA A 149 -2.22 11.42 -6.42
CA ALA A 149 -0.97 11.94 -5.90
C ALA A 149 -1.06 12.29 -4.41
N ASN A 150 0.09 12.60 -3.80
CA ASN A 150 0.09 13.26 -2.49
C ASN A 150 -0.44 14.71 -2.61
N LEU A 151 -0.63 15.38 -1.48
CA LEU A 151 -1.22 16.72 -1.47
C LEU A 151 -0.34 17.80 -2.13
N LEU A 152 0.94 17.51 -2.39
CA LEU A 152 1.85 18.36 -3.17
C LEU A 152 1.76 18.07 -4.68
N GLY A 153 0.93 17.16 -5.12
CA GLY A 153 0.71 16.81 -6.52
C GLY A 153 1.83 15.96 -7.11
N VAL A 154 2.48 15.12 -6.32
CA VAL A 154 3.49 14.15 -6.76
C VAL A 154 2.97 12.74 -6.56
N ASP A 155 3.07 11.90 -7.60
CA ASP A 155 2.72 10.49 -7.52
C ASP A 155 3.78 9.73 -6.71
N LEU A 156 3.41 9.24 -5.52
CA LEU A 156 4.35 8.63 -4.59
C LEU A 156 4.94 7.31 -5.12
N ASN A 157 4.18 6.58 -5.94
CA ASN A 157 4.66 5.33 -6.54
C ASN A 157 5.49 5.56 -7.82
N LEU A 158 5.89 6.82 -8.08
CA LEU A 158 6.86 7.22 -9.09
C LEU A 158 8.09 7.91 -8.48
N GLN A 159 8.34 7.67 -7.18
CA GLN A 159 9.39 8.36 -6.43
C GLN A 159 10.60 7.46 -6.09
N TYR A 160 10.59 6.19 -6.48
CA TYR A 160 11.66 5.26 -6.10
C TYR A 160 12.76 5.18 -7.18
N PRO A 161 14.06 4.96 -6.78
CA PRO A 161 15.20 4.99 -7.72
C PRO A 161 15.35 3.68 -8.54
N ALA A 162 14.29 3.29 -9.23
CA ALA A 162 14.23 2.14 -10.14
C ALA A 162 13.79 2.62 -11.54
N GLY A 163 14.72 3.07 -12.38
CA GLY A 163 14.40 3.62 -13.70
C GLY A 163 13.67 4.97 -13.64
N TRP A 164 13.93 5.80 -12.62
CA TRP A 164 13.21 7.06 -12.42
C TRP A 164 13.32 8.04 -13.60
N LEU A 165 14.49 8.15 -14.25
CA LEU A 165 14.65 8.98 -15.45
C LEU A 165 13.77 8.48 -16.59
N GLN A 166 13.64 7.17 -16.73
CA GLN A 166 12.79 6.54 -17.74
C GLN A 166 11.31 6.78 -17.44
N ALA A 167 10.88 6.63 -16.17
CA ALA A 167 9.53 7.02 -15.75
C ALA A 167 9.24 8.48 -16.08
N ARG A 168 10.19 9.38 -15.80
CA ARG A 168 10.07 10.82 -16.11
C ARG A 168 9.89 11.07 -17.62
N GLU A 169 10.68 10.46 -18.46
CA GLU A 169 10.57 10.61 -19.91
C GLU A 169 9.20 10.16 -20.41
N ILE A 170 8.74 8.98 -19.95
CA ILE A 170 7.43 8.43 -20.29
C ILE A 170 6.31 9.39 -19.84
N LYS A 171 6.29 9.77 -18.56
CA LYS A 171 5.22 10.61 -18.01
C LYS A 171 5.21 12.01 -18.59
N PHE A 172 6.39 12.57 -18.89
CA PHE A 172 6.51 13.89 -19.55
C PHE A 172 6.01 13.84 -20.99
N SER A 173 6.27 12.77 -21.74
CA SER A 173 5.71 12.59 -23.09
C SER A 173 4.17 12.47 -23.10
N GLN A 174 3.59 12.00 -21.98
CA GLN A 174 2.15 11.92 -21.75
C GLN A 174 1.54 13.25 -21.22
N GLY A 175 2.36 14.29 -21.00
CA GLY A 175 1.90 15.61 -20.55
C GLY A 175 1.99 15.86 -19.03
N TYR A 176 2.40 14.88 -18.22
CA TYR A 176 2.52 15.01 -16.75
C TYR A 176 3.84 15.69 -16.34
N THR A 177 4.04 16.94 -16.75
CA THR A 177 5.32 17.66 -16.59
C THR A 177 5.43 18.51 -15.32
N ARG A 178 4.36 18.62 -14.54
CA ARG A 178 4.24 19.48 -13.35
C ARG A 178 3.31 18.86 -12.31
N PRO A 179 3.37 19.34 -11.05
CA PRO A 179 2.50 18.83 -9.99
C PRO A 179 1.03 18.82 -10.39
N GLY A 180 0.34 17.73 -10.10
CA GLY A 180 -1.06 17.52 -10.48
C GLY A 180 -1.68 16.32 -9.76
N PRO A 181 -2.90 15.96 -10.11
CA PRO A 181 -3.63 14.91 -9.40
C PRO A 181 -3.03 13.51 -9.58
N ARG A 182 -2.16 13.29 -10.58
CA ARG A 182 -1.57 11.98 -10.86
C ARG A 182 -0.34 12.07 -11.77
N ASP A 183 0.45 11.01 -11.78
CA ASP A 183 1.50 10.71 -12.77
C ASP A 183 2.69 11.71 -12.81
N TYR A 184 2.74 12.73 -11.96
CA TYR A 184 3.90 13.59 -11.86
C TYR A 184 4.98 12.95 -10.99
N VAL A 185 6.14 12.68 -11.57
CA VAL A 185 7.24 11.94 -10.92
C VAL A 185 8.02 12.76 -9.87
N GLY A 186 7.74 14.06 -9.73
CA GLY A 186 8.52 14.95 -8.88
C GLY A 186 9.79 15.48 -9.55
N LYS A 187 10.66 16.12 -8.76
CA LYS A 187 11.93 16.73 -9.25
C LYS A 187 13.10 15.74 -9.26
N ALA A 188 13.10 14.79 -8.35
CA ALA A 188 14.09 13.72 -8.20
C ALA A 188 13.46 12.56 -7.41
N PRO A 189 14.05 11.35 -7.42
CA PRO A 189 13.57 10.25 -6.59
C PRO A 189 13.70 10.57 -5.10
N LEU A 190 12.80 10.03 -4.29
CA LEU A 190 12.76 10.14 -2.83
C LEU A 190 12.78 11.60 -2.32
N THR A 191 12.17 12.53 -3.06
CA THR A 191 11.99 13.91 -2.64
C THR A 191 10.74 14.13 -1.79
N GLN A 192 9.78 13.21 -1.86
CA GLN A 192 8.59 13.25 -1.03
C GLN A 192 8.87 12.57 0.30
N ARG A 193 8.36 13.17 1.39
CA ARG A 193 8.61 12.67 2.75
C ARG A 193 8.05 11.26 2.94
N GLU A 194 6.88 11.00 2.38
CA GLU A 194 6.15 9.75 2.44
C GLU A 194 6.97 8.60 1.82
N SER A 195 7.39 8.76 0.57
CA SER A 195 8.19 7.76 -0.13
C SER A 195 9.57 7.57 0.51
N ARG A 196 10.16 8.64 1.04
CA ARG A 196 11.44 8.56 1.77
C ARG A 196 11.27 7.80 3.08
N ALA A 197 10.24 8.11 3.88
CA ALA A 197 9.98 7.44 5.14
C ALA A 197 9.79 5.92 4.93
N LEU A 198 9.02 5.54 3.90
CA LEU A 198 8.84 4.13 3.58
C LEU A 198 10.14 3.47 3.08
N ALA A 199 10.93 4.17 2.25
CA ALA A 199 12.21 3.66 1.78
C ALA A 199 13.21 3.46 2.94
N ASP A 200 13.32 4.43 3.85
CA ASP A 200 14.18 4.37 5.02
C ASP A 200 13.73 3.23 5.96
N PHE A 201 12.42 3.07 6.15
CA PHE A 201 11.85 1.99 6.96
C PHE A 201 12.09 0.61 6.33
N THR A 202 11.95 0.48 5.00
CA THR A 202 12.27 -0.75 4.27
C THR A 202 13.75 -1.12 4.43
N ASN A 203 14.66 -0.13 4.32
CA ASN A 203 16.09 -0.34 4.56
C ASN A 203 16.38 -0.79 6.00
N TYR A 204 15.68 -0.22 6.98
CA TYR A 204 15.82 -0.59 8.39
C TYR A 204 15.35 -2.03 8.66
N LEU A 205 14.24 -2.44 8.05
CA LEU A 205 13.65 -3.77 8.26
C LEU A 205 14.36 -4.88 7.51
N ASP A 206 14.98 -4.60 6.37
CA ASP A 206 15.56 -5.58 5.46
C ASP A 206 14.61 -6.77 5.15
N PRO A 207 13.37 -6.55 4.68
CA PRO A 207 12.35 -7.57 4.64
C PRO A 207 12.64 -8.65 3.59
N ALA A 208 12.21 -9.88 3.89
CA ALA A 208 12.32 -11.02 2.98
C ALA A 208 11.34 -10.91 1.79
N LEU A 209 10.24 -10.17 1.96
CA LEU A 209 9.20 -9.98 0.96
C LEU A 209 8.43 -8.68 1.23
N ILE A 210 7.99 -8.03 0.16
CA ILE A 210 7.02 -6.93 0.26
C ILE A 210 5.75 -7.20 -0.55
N LEU A 211 4.60 -6.69 -0.02
CA LEU A 211 3.37 -6.48 -0.77
C LEU A 211 3.04 -4.99 -0.80
N ALA A 212 2.76 -4.45 -1.97
CA ALA A 212 2.23 -3.10 -2.16
C ALA A 212 0.79 -3.20 -2.69
N TYR A 213 -0.18 -2.90 -1.83
CA TYR A 213 -1.59 -2.91 -2.19
C TYR A 213 -2.00 -1.64 -2.90
N HIS A 214 -2.59 -1.84 -4.07
CA HIS A 214 -3.16 -0.84 -4.97
C HIS A 214 -4.58 -1.25 -5.38
N THR A 215 -5.26 -0.42 -6.13
CA THR A 215 -6.46 -0.71 -6.89
C THR A 215 -6.29 -0.13 -8.29
N GLN A 216 -6.75 -0.72 -9.34
CA GLN A 216 -7.72 -1.80 -9.46
C GLN A 216 -7.34 -2.70 -10.67
N GLY A 217 -8.03 -3.82 -10.85
CA GLY A 217 -7.86 -4.68 -12.04
C GLY A 217 -7.82 -6.17 -11.72
N GLU A 218 -7.79 -6.56 -10.42
CA GLU A 218 -7.61 -7.93 -9.96
C GLU A 218 -6.36 -8.57 -10.58
N GLN A 219 -5.24 -7.84 -10.50
CA GLN A 219 -3.95 -8.22 -11.08
C GLN A 219 -2.85 -8.26 -10.02
N ILE A 220 -1.84 -9.09 -10.26
CA ILE A 220 -0.63 -9.23 -9.44
C ILE A 220 0.58 -8.97 -10.31
N TYR A 221 1.30 -7.88 -10.05
CA TYR A 221 2.57 -7.58 -10.72
C TYR A 221 3.72 -8.08 -9.85
N TRP A 222 4.60 -8.90 -10.43
CA TRP A 222 5.63 -9.66 -9.69
C TRP A 222 7.05 -9.43 -10.16
N LYS A 223 7.25 -8.82 -11.33
CA LYS A 223 8.56 -8.70 -12.00
C LYS A 223 8.97 -7.24 -12.14
N TYR A 224 10.25 -6.99 -12.23
CA TYR A 224 10.84 -5.72 -12.63
C TYR A 224 12.03 -5.97 -13.53
N ASP A 225 12.00 -5.38 -14.74
CA ASP A 225 13.05 -5.55 -15.74
C ASP A 225 13.36 -7.05 -15.98
N ASP A 226 14.56 -7.39 -16.45
CA ASP A 226 15.00 -8.78 -16.60
C ASP A 226 15.62 -9.37 -15.32
N ILE A 227 15.23 -8.85 -14.15
CA ILE A 227 15.73 -9.33 -12.86
C ILE A 227 15.02 -10.63 -12.49
N ASP A 228 15.80 -11.72 -12.45
CA ASP A 228 15.33 -12.98 -11.88
C ASP A 228 15.39 -12.94 -10.35
N VAL A 229 14.28 -13.26 -9.72
CA VAL A 229 14.14 -13.34 -8.27
C VAL A 229 13.71 -14.75 -7.89
N PRO A 230 14.57 -15.53 -7.25
CA PRO A 230 14.26 -16.91 -6.87
C PRO A 230 12.96 -17.01 -6.06
N GLY A 231 12.07 -17.90 -6.50
CA GLY A 231 10.78 -18.15 -5.84
C GLY A 231 9.66 -17.12 -6.10
N ALA A 232 9.96 -15.97 -6.72
CA ALA A 232 8.93 -14.95 -6.95
C ALA A 232 7.82 -15.42 -7.89
N LEU A 233 8.17 -16.12 -8.96
CA LEU A 233 7.17 -16.68 -9.89
C LEU A 233 6.27 -17.71 -9.18
N ALA A 234 6.83 -18.63 -8.41
CA ALA A 234 6.06 -19.64 -7.69
C ALA A 234 5.10 -19.02 -6.66
N LEU A 235 5.58 -18.02 -5.91
CA LEU A 235 4.74 -17.24 -5.00
C LEU A 235 3.63 -16.49 -5.74
N GLY A 236 3.94 -15.83 -6.85
CA GLY A 236 2.95 -15.13 -7.66
C GLY A 236 1.88 -16.05 -8.23
N GLN A 237 2.25 -17.24 -8.69
CA GLN A 237 1.32 -18.26 -9.15
C GLN A 237 0.39 -18.77 -8.03
N GLU A 238 0.93 -18.94 -6.83
CA GLU A 238 0.12 -19.30 -5.67
C GLU A 238 -0.83 -18.16 -5.26
N PHE A 239 -0.36 -16.90 -5.26
CA PHE A 239 -1.23 -15.75 -5.01
C PHE A 239 -2.37 -15.67 -6.03
N ALA A 240 -2.08 -15.88 -7.31
CA ALA A 240 -3.08 -15.90 -8.37
C ALA A 240 -4.10 -17.03 -8.16
N ARG A 241 -3.65 -18.24 -7.79
CA ARG A 241 -4.51 -19.37 -7.49
C ARG A 241 -5.44 -19.10 -6.29
N LEU A 242 -4.93 -18.47 -5.24
CA LEU A 242 -5.68 -18.21 -4.01
C LEU A 242 -6.72 -17.10 -4.18
N SER A 243 -6.38 -16.05 -4.94
CA SER A 243 -7.22 -14.85 -5.12
C SER A 243 -8.14 -14.92 -6.34
N GLY A 244 -7.75 -15.70 -7.34
CA GLY A 244 -8.36 -15.65 -8.67
C GLY A 244 -7.90 -14.44 -9.51
N TYR A 245 -6.89 -13.69 -9.05
CA TYR A 245 -6.29 -12.57 -9.78
C TYR A 245 -5.35 -13.07 -10.88
N SER A 246 -5.19 -12.29 -11.94
CA SER A 246 -4.19 -12.61 -12.99
C SER A 246 -2.78 -12.26 -12.52
N LEU A 247 -1.81 -13.12 -12.84
CA LEU A 247 -0.39 -12.84 -12.64
C LEU A 247 0.19 -12.22 -13.89
N GLU A 248 0.66 -10.99 -13.80
CA GLU A 248 1.05 -10.18 -14.96
C GLU A 248 2.42 -9.54 -14.78
N GLU A 249 3.08 -9.21 -15.89
CA GLU A 249 4.21 -8.28 -15.88
C GLU A 249 3.69 -6.84 -15.95
N THR A 250 4.33 -5.92 -15.23
CA THR A 250 3.91 -4.51 -15.23
C THR A 250 4.03 -3.92 -16.66
N PRO A 251 2.98 -3.26 -17.17
CA PRO A 251 3.05 -2.61 -18.47
C PRO A 251 4.21 -1.61 -18.55
N TYR A 252 4.93 -1.57 -19.68
CA TYR A 252 6.11 -0.71 -19.87
C TYR A 252 5.90 0.75 -19.43
N ALA A 253 4.74 1.32 -19.75
CA ALA A 253 4.40 2.71 -19.41
C ALA A 253 4.27 2.98 -17.90
N SER A 254 4.18 1.94 -17.07
CA SER A 254 4.03 1.99 -15.60
C SER A 254 5.07 1.16 -14.85
N GLY A 255 6.03 0.56 -15.58
CA GLY A 255 7.00 -0.41 -15.04
C GLY A 255 8.26 0.21 -14.47
N PHE A 256 8.25 1.50 -14.11
CA PHE A 256 9.43 2.18 -13.60
C PHE A 256 9.11 3.09 -12.41
N ALA A 257 10.09 3.25 -11.53
CA ALA A 257 10.06 4.11 -10.35
C ALA A 257 9.04 3.73 -9.27
N GLY A 258 8.42 2.55 -9.36
CA GLY A 258 7.52 2.03 -8.35
C GLY A 258 8.26 1.47 -7.12
N TYR A 259 7.55 1.37 -6.00
CA TYR A 259 8.09 0.82 -4.75
C TYR A 259 8.52 -0.65 -4.91
N LYS A 260 7.67 -1.48 -5.51
CA LYS A 260 7.99 -2.87 -5.85
C LYS A 260 9.22 -2.96 -6.75
N ASP A 261 9.30 -2.11 -7.77
CA ASP A 261 10.40 -2.11 -8.74
C ASP A 261 11.73 -1.83 -8.07
N TRP A 262 11.75 -0.83 -7.19
CA TRP A 262 12.92 -0.48 -6.39
C TRP A 262 13.32 -1.61 -5.44
N PHE A 263 12.35 -2.22 -4.75
CA PHE A 263 12.62 -3.34 -3.86
C PHE A 263 13.26 -4.52 -4.62
N ILE A 264 12.67 -4.95 -5.72
CA ILE A 264 13.22 -6.03 -6.55
C ILE A 264 14.63 -5.66 -7.04
N LYS A 265 14.81 -4.43 -7.51
CA LYS A 265 16.12 -3.96 -8.01
C LYS A 265 17.23 -4.04 -6.97
N VAL A 266 16.94 -3.62 -5.74
CA VAL A 266 17.94 -3.48 -4.67
C VAL A 266 18.18 -4.78 -3.92
N TRP A 267 17.10 -5.43 -3.49
CA TRP A 267 17.22 -6.63 -2.62
C TRP A 267 17.23 -7.94 -3.37
N ARG A 268 16.81 -7.99 -4.63
CA ARG A 268 16.67 -9.24 -5.38
C ARG A 268 15.82 -10.26 -4.62
N ARG A 269 14.77 -9.79 -3.94
CA ARG A 269 13.82 -10.56 -3.17
C ARG A 269 12.41 -10.38 -3.74
N PRO A 270 11.46 -11.30 -3.43
CA PRO A 270 10.09 -11.22 -3.93
C PRO A 270 9.37 -9.93 -3.50
N GLY A 271 8.92 -9.16 -4.46
CA GLY A 271 8.11 -7.95 -4.27
C GLY A 271 6.93 -7.98 -5.23
N PHE A 272 5.74 -7.65 -4.71
CA PHE A 272 4.51 -7.70 -5.49
C PHE A 272 3.72 -6.42 -5.36
N THR A 273 3.10 -6.02 -6.47
CA THR A 273 1.99 -5.05 -6.46
C THR A 273 0.70 -5.83 -6.64
N ILE A 274 -0.25 -5.61 -5.74
CA ILE A 274 -1.58 -6.24 -5.77
C ILE A 274 -2.60 -5.17 -6.16
N GLU A 275 -3.16 -5.26 -7.36
CA GLU A 275 -4.21 -4.38 -7.87
C GLU A 275 -5.59 -4.95 -7.51
N ALA A 276 -6.10 -4.63 -6.32
CA ALA A 276 -7.28 -5.24 -5.76
C ALA A 276 -8.59 -4.62 -6.29
N GLY A 277 -9.62 -5.45 -6.50
CA GLY A 277 -10.95 -5.02 -6.90
C GLY A 277 -11.07 -4.60 -8.36
N LEU A 278 -12.28 -4.22 -8.78
CA LEU A 278 -12.63 -3.90 -10.17
C LEU A 278 -13.42 -2.60 -10.25
N GLY A 279 -13.23 -1.83 -11.34
CA GLY A 279 -14.03 -0.63 -11.63
C GLY A 279 -13.18 0.63 -11.73
N GLU A 280 -13.68 1.76 -11.24
CA GLU A 280 -13.01 3.06 -11.26
C GLU A 280 -12.68 3.51 -9.83
N ASN A 281 -11.48 4.06 -9.64
CA ASN A 281 -11.05 4.59 -8.34
C ASN A 281 -11.68 5.97 -8.04
N PRO A 282 -12.09 6.24 -6.79
CA PRO A 282 -12.01 5.33 -5.63
C PRO A 282 -13.05 4.20 -5.73
N LEU A 283 -12.63 2.97 -5.46
CA LEU A 283 -13.57 1.85 -5.43
C LEU A 283 -14.60 2.05 -4.31
N PRO A 284 -15.88 1.72 -4.56
CA PRO A 284 -16.89 1.82 -3.52
C PRO A 284 -16.62 0.84 -2.38
N ILE A 285 -16.84 1.28 -1.14
CA ILE A 285 -16.60 0.47 0.06
C ILE A 285 -17.37 -0.85 0.06
N SER A 286 -18.48 -0.94 -0.66
CA SER A 286 -19.24 -2.17 -0.83
C SER A 286 -18.49 -3.31 -1.48
N GLN A 287 -17.32 -3.05 -2.12
CA GLN A 287 -16.43 -4.11 -2.62
C GLN A 287 -15.52 -4.71 -1.53
N PHE A 288 -15.47 -4.11 -0.33
CA PHE A 288 -14.51 -4.48 0.71
C PHE A 288 -14.53 -5.97 1.02
N ASP A 289 -15.69 -6.55 1.31
CA ASP A 289 -15.81 -7.96 1.71
C ASP A 289 -15.26 -8.91 0.62
N THR A 290 -15.56 -8.61 -0.65
CA THR A 290 -15.05 -9.40 -1.79
C THR A 290 -13.53 -9.24 -1.94
N ILE A 291 -13.03 -8.00 -1.86
CA ILE A 291 -11.60 -7.72 -1.93
C ILE A 291 -10.87 -8.44 -0.79
N TYR A 292 -11.35 -8.29 0.45
CA TYR A 292 -10.72 -8.89 1.61
C TYR A 292 -10.67 -10.42 1.52
N ALA A 293 -11.80 -11.04 1.19
CA ALA A 293 -11.89 -12.51 1.04
C ALA A 293 -10.91 -13.05 -0.01
N LYS A 294 -10.78 -12.38 -1.16
CA LYS A 294 -9.83 -12.75 -2.21
C LYS A 294 -8.37 -12.58 -1.79
N ASN A 295 -8.08 -11.62 -0.92
CA ASN A 295 -6.71 -11.26 -0.55
C ASN A 295 -6.20 -11.92 0.74
N LEU A 296 -7.07 -12.52 1.56
CA LEU A 296 -6.65 -13.13 2.82
C LEU A 296 -5.65 -14.27 2.61
N GLY A 297 -5.84 -15.09 1.55
CA GLY A 297 -4.88 -16.11 1.16
C GLY A 297 -3.53 -15.56 0.70
N ILE A 298 -3.51 -14.42 0.00
CA ILE A 298 -2.28 -13.73 -0.39
C ILE A 298 -1.52 -13.27 0.87
N LEU A 299 -2.19 -12.56 1.78
CA LEU A 299 -1.60 -12.02 3.00
C LEU A 299 -0.98 -13.09 3.89
N THR A 300 -1.71 -14.19 4.09
CA THR A 300 -1.23 -15.31 4.92
C THR A 300 -0.05 -16.05 4.28
N THR A 301 -0.11 -16.31 2.97
CA THR A 301 0.99 -16.99 2.25
C THR A 301 2.22 -16.07 2.12
N ALA A 302 2.03 -14.76 1.91
CA ALA A 302 3.16 -13.82 1.87
C ALA A 302 3.88 -13.74 3.21
N ALA A 303 3.16 -13.83 4.32
CA ALA A 303 3.73 -13.85 5.66
C ALA A 303 4.58 -15.10 5.91
N LEU A 304 4.02 -16.28 5.72
CA LEU A 304 4.67 -17.55 6.05
C LEU A 304 5.62 -18.08 4.96
N GLY A 305 5.43 -17.69 3.71
CA GLY A 305 6.05 -18.32 2.54
C GLY A 305 5.23 -19.48 2.00
N LEU A 306 5.72 -20.12 0.93
CA LEU A 306 5.12 -21.34 0.42
C LEU A 306 5.36 -22.48 1.42
N PRO A 307 4.39 -23.39 1.59
CA PRO A 307 4.62 -24.61 2.36
C PRO A 307 5.76 -25.40 1.73
N ALA A 308 6.58 -26.01 2.57
CA ALA A 308 7.72 -26.84 2.17
C ALA A 308 7.25 -28.10 1.44
#